data_2e1887ec2cc3c0a8c9ec4184632d2349
#
_entry.id   2e1887ec2cc3c0a8c9ec4184632d2349
#
_cell.length_a   1.000
_cell.length_b   1.000
_cell.length_c   1.000
_cell.angle_alpha   90.00
_cell.angle_beta   90.00
_cell.angle_gamma   90.00
#
_symmetry.space_group_name_H-M   'P 1'
#
loop_
_entity.id
_entity.type
_entity.pdbx_description
1 polymer ?
#
loop_
_entity_poly.entity_id
_entity_poly.type
_entity_poly.pdbx_seq_one_letter_code
_entity_poly.pdbx_strand_id
1 'polypeptide(L)'
;MLTPDEIAALREYSLLLTQPVNDFLLKDIARRVAKAGQLTSTAEYQMCRAQFLGADMPKLKENIETLVSEAGLQIDNLFKFVESKSLDFAENRQLQQITAAYLKASKKDLETLLKTKNIGFVAPDGHVYPLQNAYLKTMDYAVRQVITGAADYNTAIRQATKRLADSGIRTLPQKNGRNIGIEYAVRRYVMNNISAVATNINEANHDAMGADGWELSAHAASAPDHEPFQGQQFTDKEYSELNNSLVRRIGTLSCKHIAYPIILGISRPAHSEAELKRYVKENADGITYQGQHYTLYQAAQIQRGIENEIRHQKNKSLIAKNLGDKESLQSAQIKLNILKEEYNRFSSAAGLRTSSARMQVPGFDRSAAARASWMYKNQHVFYADTVKNKTARIISSIREDNKYVKYNKLPEDYRKRFEIGLENTLPSVQNLIKKALKDTRFCRIQKTSF
;
A
#
# COMPACT_ATOMS: atom_id res chain seq x y z
N MET A 1 -16.96 -25.81 -6.02
CA MET A 1 -16.83 -24.92 -4.84
C MET A 1 -15.50 -24.18 -4.87
N LEU A 2 -15.45 -22.96 -4.31
CA LEU A 2 -14.21 -22.18 -4.24
C LEU A 2 -13.23 -22.80 -3.23
N THR A 3 -11.99 -22.96 -3.63
CA THR A 3 -10.89 -23.36 -2.73
C THR A 3 -10.31 -22.16 -1.98
N PRO A 4 -9.58 -22.38 -0.87
CA PRO A 4 -8.89 -21.31 -0.15
C PRO A 4 -7.91 -20.50 -1.04
N ASP A 5 -7.25 -21.15 -1.99
CA ASP A 5 -6.32 -20.49 -2.92
C ASP A 5 -7.06 -19.64 -3.96
N GLU A 6 -8.21 -20.08 -4.45
CA GLU A 6 -9.06 -19.28 -5.34
C GLU A 6 -9.60 -18.04 -4.64
N ILE A 7 -10.04 -18.14 -3.38
CA ILE A 7 -10.43 -16.98 -2.58
C ILE A 7 -9.24 -16.05 -2.38
N ALA A 8 -8.04 -16.57 -2.15
CA ALA A 8 -6.85 -15.74 -2.04
C ALA A 8 -6.55 -14.98 -3.34
N ALA A 9 -6.73 -15.64 -4.50
CA ALA A 9 -6.56 -15.00 -5.81
C ALA A 9 -7.59 -13.89 -6.08
N LEU A 10 -8.86 -14.12 -5.75
CA LEU A 10 -9.91 -13.10 -5.87
C LEU A 10 -9.61 -11.82 -5.08
N ARG A 11 -8.96 -11.95 -3.92
CA ARG A 11 -8.56 -10.78 -3.11
C ARG A 11 -7.59 -9.85 -3.84
N GLU A 12 -6.74 -10.38 -4.70
CA GLU A 12 -5.77 -9.59 -5.44
C GLU A 12 -6.45 -8.74 -6.50
N TYR A 13 -7.48 -9.27 -7.13
CA TYR A 13 -8.30 -8.54 -8.09
C TYR A 13 -8.94 -7.29 -7.49
N SER A 14 -9.36 -7.34 -6.23
CA SER A 14 -9.99 -6.18 -5.57
C SER A 14 -9.08 -4.96 -5.44
N LEU A 15 -7.75 -5.12 -5.47
CA LEU A 15 -6.80 -4.00 -5.48
C LEU A 15 -6.85 -3.22 -6.78
N LEU A 16 -7.09 -3.91 -7.91
CA LEU A 16 -7.15 -3.27 -9.22
C LEU A 16 -8.36 -2.34 -9.37
N LEU A 17 -9.40 -2.53 -8.56
CA LEU A 17 -10.63 -1.73 -8.62
C LEU A 17 -10.41 -0.27 -8.19
N THR A 18 -9.50 -0.03 -7.25
CA THR A 18 -9.27 1.31 -6.69
C THR A 18 -8.03 2.00 -7.22
N GLN A 19 -7.09 1.26 -7.79
CA GLN A 19 -5.84 1.81 -8.28
C GLN A 19 -6.02 2.89 -9.35
N PRO A 20 -6.89 2.75 -10.38
CA PRO A 20 -7.10 3.79 -11.37
C PRO A 20 -7.57 5.11 -10.77
N VAL A 21 -8.51 5.05 -9.81
CA VAL A 21 -9.02 6.24 -9.11
C VAL A 21 -7.94 6.88 -8.25
N ASN A 22 -7.19 6.06 -7.50
CA ASN A 22 -6.08 6.54 -6.67
C ASN A 22 -4.99 7.23 -7.52
N ASP A 23 -4.56 6.60 -8.62
CA ASP A 23 -3.55 7.12 -9.51
C ASP A 23 -3.99 8.44 -10.18
N PHE A 24 -5.23 8.49 -10.67
CA PHE A 24 -5.82 9.69 -11.25
C PHE A 24 -5.82 10.85 -10.25
N LEU A 25 -6.31 10.61 -9.02
CA LEU A 25 -6.38 11.64 -7.98
C LEU A 25 -5.00 12.13 -7.55
N LEU A 26 -4.04 11.24 -7.36
CA LEU A 26 -2.68 11.64 -6.99
C LEU A 26 -2.00 12.48 -8.08
N LYS A 27 -2.19 12.13 -9.36
CA LYS A 27 -1.68 12.92 -10.50
C LYS A 27 -2.36 14.28 -10.59
N ASP A 28 -3.67 14.32 -10.41
CA ASP A 28 -4.43 15.57 -10.46
C ASP A 28 -4.05 16.51 -9.31
N ILE A 29 -3.87 15.98 -8.09
CA ILE A 29 -3.37 16.72 -6.93
C ILE A 29 -2.00 17.31 -7.24
N ALA A 30 -1.06 16.51 -7.70
CA ALA A 30 0.30 16.96 -8.00
C ALA A 30 0.27 18.12 -9.01
N ARG A 31 -0.51 17.99 -10.09
CA ARG A 31 -0.66 19.03 -11.10
C ARG A 31 -1.24 20.32 -10.55
N ARG A 32 -2.29 20.25 -9.71
CA ARG A 32 -2.94 21.44 -9.15
C ARG A 32 -2.09 22.17 -8.14
N VAL A 33 -1.41 21.44 -7.27
CA VAL A 33 -0.49 22.02 -6.30
C VAL A 33 0.68 22.71 -7.03
N ALA A 34 1.23 22.07 -8.08
CA ALA A 34 2.26 22.68 -8.92
C ALA A 34 1.78 23.99 -9.59
N LYS A 35 0.55 24.00 -10.14
CA LYS A 35 -0.04 25.20 -10.76
C LYS A 35 -0.27 26.31 -9.73
N ALA A 36 -0.82 25.97 -8.55
CA ALA A 36 -1.08 26.96 -7.50
C ALA A 36 0.20 27.65 -7.02
N GLY A 37 1.28 26.92 -6.95
CA GLY A 37 2.54 27.45 -6.53
C GLY A 37 3.24 28.35 -7.57
N GLN A 38 2.83 28.38 -8.84
CA GLN A 38 3.35 29.31 -9.87
C GLN A 38 2.72 30.71 -9.79
N LEU A 39 1.73 30.89 -8.92
CA LEU A 39 1.01 32.16 -8.82
C LEU A 39 1.83 33.18 -8.03
N THR A 40 1.95 34.37 -8.60
CA THR A 40 2.78 35.46 -8.04
C THR A 40 2.00 36.43 -7.17
N SER A 41 0.67 36.48 -7.30
CA SER A 41 -0.18 37.38 -6.55
C SER A 41 -1.29 36.70 -5.77
N THR A 42 -1.72 37.28 -4.66
CA THR A 42 -2.86 36.83 -3.87
C THR A 42 -4.16 36.80 -4.68
N ALA A 43 -4.34 37.79 -5.57
CA ALA A 43 -5.53 37.86 -6.44
C ALA A 43 -5.57 36.70 -7.45
N GLU A 44 -4.46 36.41 -8.13
CA GLU A 44 -4.35 35.28 -9.06
C GLU A 44 -4.60 33.96 -8.32
N TYR A 45 -4.05 33.80 -7.11
CA TYR A 45 -4.31 32.63 -6.28
C TYR A 45 -5.79 32.47 -5.94
N GLN A 46 -6.48 33.53 -5.52
CA GLN A 46 -7.90 33.51 -5.20
C GLN A 46 -8.75 33.20 -6.43
N MET A 47 -8.40 33.72 -7.61
CA MET A 47 -9.06 33.39 -8.88
C MET A 47 -8.89 31.91 -9.24
N CYS A 48 -7.69 31.35 -9.11
CA CYS A 48 -7.42 29.93 -9.34
C CYS A 48 -8.22 29.05 -8.38
N ARG A 49 -8.34 29.47 -7.12
CA ARG A 49 -9.13 28.80 -6.10
C ARG A 49 -10.63 28.80 -6.43
N ALA A 50 -11.15 29.92 -6.89
CA ALA A 50 -12.54 30.07 -7.32
C ALA A 50 -12.83 29.23 -8.57
N GLN A 51 -11.93 29.22 -9.56
CA GLN A 51 -12.03 28.40 -10.75
C GLN A 51 -12.04 26.90 -10.42
N PHE A 52 -11.19 26.46 -9.50
CA PHE A 52 -11.19 25.06 -9.04
C PHE A 52 -12.54 24.65 -8.44
N LEU A 53 -13.13 25.51 -7.60
CA LEU A 53 -14.42 25.23 -6.97
C LEU A 53 -15.57 25.22 -7.99
N GLY A 54 -15.56 26.13 -8.96
CA GLY A 54 -16.66 26.31 -9.92
C GLY A 54 -16.58 25.37 -11.12
N ALA A 55 -15.46 25.32 -11.80
CA ALA A 55 -15.33 24.62 -13.08
C ALA A 55 -14.58 23.27 -12.98
N ASP A 56 -13.50 23.22 -12.21
CA ASP A 56 -12.63 22.04 -12.19
C ASP A 56 -13.15 20.92 -11.30
N MET A 57 -13.86 21.24 -10.21
CA MET A 57 -14.39 20.22 -9.30
C MET A 57 -15.50 19.35 -9.92
N PRO A 58 -16.47 19.89 -10.69
CA PRO A 58 -17.42 19.06 -11.41
C PRO A 58 -16.75 18.08 -12.39
N LYS A 59 -15.76 18.56 -13.13
CA LYS A 59 -14.99 17.75 -14.09
C LYS A 59 -14.18 16.65 -13.40
N LEU A 60 -13.62 16.94 -12.23
CA LEU A 60 -12.94 15.95 -11.41
C LEU A 60 -13.91 14.84 -10.95
N LYS A 61 -15.13 15.21 -10.55
CA LYS A 61 -16.16 14.25 -10.16
C LYS A 61 -16.57 13.34 -11.31
N GLU A 62 -16.81 13.90 -12.50
CA GLU A 62 -17.16 13.16 -13.72
C GLU A 62 -16.08 12.11 -14.06
N ASN A 63 -14.82 12.48 -14.03
CA ASN A 63 -13.72 11.55 -14.28
C ASN A 63 -13.66 10.41 -13.25
N ILE A 64 -13.92 10.70 -11.97
CA ILE A 64 -13.97 9.67 -10.92
C ILE A 64 -15.15 8.73 -11.18
N GLU A 65 -16.31 9.24 -11.54
CA GLU A 65 -17.51 8.44 -11.83
C GLU A 65 -17.27 7.49 -13.01
N THR A 66 -16.58 7.94 -14.05
CA THR A 66 -16.18 7.09 -15.18
C THR A 66 -15.29 5.93 -14.72
N LEU A 67 -14.24 6.22 -13.94
CA LEU A 67 -13.34 5.19 -13.42
C LEU A 67 -14.04 4.21 -12.46
N VAL A 68 -15.00 4.68 -11.69
CA VAL A 68 -15.84 3.83 -10.82
C VAL A 68 -16.73 2.91 -11.64
N SER A 69 -17.29 3.40 -12.73
CA SER A 69 -18.08 2.57 -13.65
C SER A 69 -17.25 1.46 -14.29
N GLU A 70 -16.04 1.78 -14.74
CA GLU A 70 -15.10 0.78 -15.26
C GLU A 70 -14.73 -0.28 -14.23
N ALA A 71 -14.50 0.13 -12.96
CA ALA A 71 -14.27 -0.80 -11.87
C ALA A 71 -15.48 -1.71 -11.60
N GLY A 72 -16.70 -1.24 -11.83
CA GLY A 72 -17.92 -2.02 -11.72
C GLY A 72 -17.94 -3.24 -12.64
N LEU A 73 -17.41 -3.13 -13.87
CA LEU A 73 -17.28 -4.26 -14.81
C LEU A 73 -16.32 -5.34 -14.30
N GLN A 74 -15.30 -4.97 -13.57
CA GLN A 74 -14.36 -5.93 -12.96
C GLN A 74 -15.02 -6.71 -11.82
N ILE A 75 -15.92 -6.10 -11.08
CA ILE A 75 -16.72 -6.78 -10.05
C ILE A 75 -17.61 -7.84 -10.71
N ASP A 76 -18.25 -7.56 -11.83
CA ASP A 76 -19.04 -8.55 -12.58
C ASP A 76 -18.21 -9.79 -12.94
N ASN A 77 -16.98 -9.60 -13.39
CA ASN A 77 -16.08 -10.71 -13.74
C ASN A 77 -15.72 -11.57 -12.50
N LEU A 78 -15.52 -10.94 -11.34
CA LEU A 78 -15.27 -11.65 -10.08
C LEU A 78 -16.48 -12.52 -9.70
N PHE A 79 -17.70 -11.99 -9.79
CA PHE A 79 -18.91 -12.74 -9.45
C PHE A 79 -19.18 -13.86 -10.45
N LYS A 80 -18.99 -13.65 -11.77
CA LYS A 80 -19.07 -14.72 -12.77
C LYS A 80 -18.12 -15.89 -12.49
N PHE A 81 -16.91 -15.58 -12.01
CA PHE A 81 -15.97 -16.62 -11.60
C PHE A 81 -16.51 -17.41 -10.38
N VAL A 82 -17.08 -16.73 -9.38
CA VAL A 82 -17.70 -17.42 -8.22
C VAL A 82 -18.86 -18.29 -8.66
N GLU A 83 -19.74 -17.80 -9.54
CA GLU A 83 -20.86 -18.53 -10.13
C GLU A 83 -20.40 -19.81 -10.85
N SER A 84 -19.31 -19.73 -11.65
CA SER A 84 -18.78 -20.88 -12.40
C SER A 84 -18.25 -22.02 -11.51
N LYS A 85 -18.04 -21.77 -10.23
CA LYS A 85 -17.58 -22.74 -9.23
C LYS A 85 -18.72 -23.38 -8.43
N SER A 86 -19.94 -22.94 -8.64
CA SER A 86 -21.12 -23.51 -7.99
C SER A 86 -21.65 -24.69 -8.80
N LEU A 87 -21.93 -25.79 -8.12
CA LEU A 87 -22.65 -26.90 -8.71
C LEU A 87 -24.10 -26.46 -8.93
N ASP A 88 -24.66 -26.79 -10.10
CA ASP A 88 -26.06 -26.54 -10.46
C ASP A 88 -26.53 -25.09 -10.39
N PHE A 89 -25.59 -24.12 -10.47
CA PHE A 89 -25.91 -22.69 -10.42
C PHE A 89 -26.92 -22.31 -11.51
N ALA A 90 -26.77 -22.82 -12.72
CA ALA A 90 -27.63 -22.51 -13.85
C ALA A 90 -29.09 -22.94 -13.65
N GLU A 91 -29.33 -23.98 -12.86
CA GLU A 91 -30.64 -24.57 -12.58
C GLU A 91 -31.24 -24.03 -11.25
N ASN A 92 -30.41 -23.48 -10.37
CA ASN A 92 -30.85 -23.01 -9.05
C ASN A 92 -31.21 -21.52 -9.05
N ARG A 93 -32.50 -21.23 -9.20
CA ARG A 93 -33.01 -19.86 -9.23
C ARG A 93 -32.75 -19.07 -7.94
N GLN A 94 -32.72 -19.72 -6.79
CA GLN A 94 -32.44 -19.09 -5.52
C GLN A 94 -30.99 -18.62 -5.43
N LEU A 95 -30.04 -19.46 -5.84
CA LEU A 95 -28.62 -19.10 -5.90
C LEU A 95 -28.39 -17.93 -6.86
N GLN A 96 -29.03 -17.92 -8.01
CA GLN A 96 -28.96 -16.81 -8.98
C GLN A 96 -29.44 -15.50 -8.35
N GLN A 97 -30.56 -15.51 -7.63
CA GLN A 97 -31.10 -14.33 -6.95
C GLN A 97 -30.18 -13.82 -5.84
N ILE A 98 -29.65 -14.73 -5.02
CA ILE A 98 -28.68 -14.40 -3.94
C ILE A 98 -27.44 -13.77 -4.55
N THR A 99 -26.84 -14.39 -5.55
CA THR A 99 -25.63 -13.86 -6.20
C THR A 99 -25.87 -12.49 -6.83
N ALA A 100 -27.00 -12.31 -7.51
CA ALA A 100 -27.37 -11.02 -8.09
C ALA A 100 -27.56 -9.92 -7.03
N ALA A 101 -28.13 -10.26 -5.86
CA ALA A 101 -28.29 -9.32 -4.76
C ALA A 101 -26.92 -8.87 -4.19
N TYR A 102 -25.98 -9.79 -3.96
CA TYR A 102 -24.64 -9.47 -3.49
C TYR A 102 -23.80 -8.73 -4.52
N LEU A 103 -23.92 -9.07 -5.80
CA LEU A 103 -23.29 -8.32 -6.90
C LEU A 103 -23.75 -6.86 -6.90
N LYS A 104 -25.08 -6.64 -6.81
CA LYS A 104 -25.66 -5.30 -6.71
C LYS A 104 -25.17 -4.55 -5.47
N ALA A 105 -25.10 -5.22 -4.33
CA ALA A 105 -24.56 -4.63 -3.09
C ALA A 105 -23.08 -4.25 -3.24
N SER A 106 -22.24 -5.11 -3.81
CA SER A 106 -20.81 -4.84 -4.03
C SER A 106 -20.59 -3.63 -4.93
N LYS A 107 -21.36 -3.50 -6.01
CA LYS A 107 -21.30 -2.32 -6.90
C LYS A 107 -21.71 -1.05 -6.17
N LYS A 108 -22.82 -1.09 -5.43
CA LYS A 108 -23.31 0.04 -4.63
C LYS A 108 -22.30 0.46 -3.57
N ASP A 109 -21.66 -0.50 -2.91
CA ASP A 109 -20.64 -0.22 -1.91
C ASP A 109 -19.41 0.44 -2.54
N LEU A 110 -18.94 -0.06 -3.69
CA LEU A 110 -17.85 0.56 -4.45
C LEU A 110 -18.19 2.00 -4.85
N GLU A 111 -19.35 2.21 -5.47
CA GLU A 111 -19.82 3.54 -5.87
C GLU A 111 -19.92 4.48 -4.65
N THR A 112 -20.41 3.97 -3.52
CA THR A 112 -20.58 4.76 -2.30
C THR A 112 -19.21 5.14 -1.72
N LEU A 113 -18.27 4.21 -1.64
CA LEU A 113 -16.93 4.48 -1.12
C LEU A 113 -16.15 5.45 -1.99
N LEU A 114 -16.30 5.37 -3.31
CA LEU A 114 -15.56 6.19 -4.27
C LEU A 114 -16.26 7.52 -4.60
N LYS A 115 -17.46 7.80 -4.05
CA LYS A 115 -18.06 9.14 -4.16
C LYS A 115 -17.13 10.19 -3.57
N THR A 116 -16.95 11.29 -4.28
CA THR A 116 -16.03 12.37 -3.87
C THR A 116 -16.32 12.95 -2.49
N LYS A 117 -17.55 12.83 -2.01
CA LYS A 117 -17.96 13.24 -0.65
C LYS A 117 -17.50 12.28 0.45
N ASN A 118 -17.17 11.04 0.11
CA ASN A 118 -16.80 9.98 1.07
C ASN A 118 -15.30 9.69 1.08
N ILE A 119 -14.55 10.28 0.14
CA ILE A 119 -13.09 10.16 0.07
C ILE A 119 -12.42 11.43 0.57
N GLY A 120 -11.28 11.27 1.19
CA GLY A 120 -10.49 12.35 1.73
C GLY A 120 -9.01 12.06 1.71
N PHE A 121 -8.26 13.06 2.14
CA PHE A 121 -6.81 12.99 2.31
C PHE A 121 -6.42 13.57 3.66
N VAL A 122 -5.27 13.16 4.17
CA VAL A 122 -4.65 13.82 5.31
C VAL A 122 -4.06 15.14 4.85
N ALA A 123 -4.61 16.25 5.34
CA ALA A 123 -4.09 17.58 5.08
C ALA A 123 -2.80 17.85 5.87
N PRO A 124 -2.08 18.95 5.59
CA PRO A 124 -0.84 19.28 6.30
C PRO A 124 -0.97 19.43 7.82
N ASP A 125 -2.17 19.67 8.33
CA ASP A 125 -2.47 19.72 9.78
C ASP A 125 -2.66 18.32 10.43
N GLY A 126 -2.53 17.23 9.65
CA GLY A 126 -2.66 15.85 10.12
C GLY A 126 -4.09 15.30 10.15
N HIS A 127 -5.08 16.09 9.82
CA HIS A 127 -6.49 15.67 9.81
C HIS A 127 -6.95 15.22 8.44
N VAL A 128 -7.91 14.29 8.41
CA VAL A 128 -8.55 13.86 7.16
C VAL A 128 -9.72 14.76 6.82
N TYR A 129 -9.67 15.33 5.64
CA TYR A 129 -10.71 16.20 5.09
C TYR A 129 -11.31 15.59 3.82
N PRO A 130 -12.59 15.93 3.51
CA PRO A 130 -13.16 15.65 2.19
C PRO A 130 -12.24 16.16 1.07
N LEU A 131 -12.26 15.47 -0.07
CA LEU A 131 -11.38 15.73 -1.21
C LEU A 131 -11.20 17.23 -1.51
N GLN A 132 -12.30 17.96 -1.65
CA GLN A 132 -12.28 19.40 -1.95
C GLN A 132 -11.53 20.21 -0.89
N ASN A 133 -11.84 19.99 0.40
CA ASN A 133 -11.21 20.71 1.50
C ASN A 133 -9.73 20.33 1.67
N ALA A 134 -9.39 19.05 1.47
CA ALA A 134 -8.01 18.60 1.51
C ALA A 134 -7.15 19.28 0.44
N TYR A 135 -7.69 19.44 -0.77
CA TYR A 135 -7.05 20.20 -1.86
C TYR A 135 -6.80 21.65 -1.46
N LEU A 136 -7.85 22.34 -1.02
CA LEU A 136 -7.76 23.75 -0.63
C LEU A 136 -6.75 23.96 0.50
N LYS A 137 -6.82 23.15 1.55
CA LYS A 137 -5.86 23.23 2.68
C LYS A 137 -4.42 22.96 2.25
N THR A 138 -4.22 22.06 1.30
CA THR A 138 -2.88 21.75 0.78
C THR A 138 -2.33 22.89 -0.06
N MET A 139 -3.17 23.50 -0.90
CA MET A 139 -2.81 24.68 -1.67
C MET A 139 -2.51 25.88 -0.75
N ASP A 140 -3.40 26.14 0.21
CA ASP A 140 -3.23 27.22 1.20
C ASP A 140 -1.92 27.03 2.01
N TYR A 141 -1.60 25.80 2.41
CA TYR A 141 -0.36 25.49 3.11
C TYR A 141 0.88 25.80 2.25
N ALA A 142 0.91 25.35 1.00
CA ALA A 142 2.04 25.61 0.11
C ALA A 142 2.26 27.12 -0.10
N VAL A 143 1.18 27.85 -0.35
CA VAL A 143 1.25 29.31 -0.53
C VAL A 143 1.72 30.03 0.74
N ARG A 144 1.23 29.64 1.92
CA ARG A 144 1.69 30.22 3.19
C ARG A 144 3.19 30.01 3.41
N GLN A 145 3.73 28.82 3.12
CA GLN A 145 5.16 28.54 3.25
C GLN A 145 6.01 29.46 2.36
N VAL A 146 5.51 29.79 1.16
CA VAL A 146 6.20 30.70 0.24
C VAL A 146 6.09 32.17 0.72
N ILE A 147 4.90 32.63 1.07
CA ILE A 147 4.66 34.03 1.50
C ILE A 147 5.42 34.36 2.79
N THR A 148 5.50 33.40 3.72
CA THR A 148 6.21 33.59 4.99
C THR A 148 7.73 33.45 4.87
N GLY A 149 8.24 33.08 3.70
CA GLY A 149 9.66 32.81 3.50
C GLY A 149 10.17 31.55 4.19
N ALA A 150 9.26 30.71 4.74
CA ALA A 150 9.62 29.46 5.43
C ALA A 150 10.18 28.41 4.48
N ALA A 151 9.79 28.45 3.20
CA ALA A 151 10.32 27.60 2.16
C ALA A 151 10.30 28.31 0.80
N ASP A 152 11.25 27.96 -0.06
CA ASP A 152 11.14 28.33 -1.47
C ASP A 152 9.96 27.58 -2.12
N TYR A 153 9.50 28.11 -3.23
CA TYR A 153 8.39 27.61 -3.99
C TYR A 153 8.43 26.09 -4.28
N ASN A 154 9.58 25.60 -4.78
CA ASN A 154 9.73 24.20 -5.12
C ASN A 154 9.69 23.29 -3.90
N THR A 155 10.26 23.74 -2.79
CA THR A 155 10.26 23.03 -1.51
C THR A 155 8.86 22.98 -0.91
N ALA A 156 8.10 24.07 -0.93
CA ALA A 156 6.72 24.12 -0.42
C ALA A 156 5.80 23.15 -1.19
N ILE A 157 5.90 23.14 -2.52
CA ILE A 157 5.12 22.21 -3.36
C ILE A 157 5.52 20.77 -3.10
N ARG A 158 6.82 20.47 -3.06
CA ARG A 158 7.29 19.11 -2.79
C ARG A 158 6.78 18.58 -1.46
N GLN A 159 6.85 19.39 -0.40
CA GLN A 159 6.38 19.01 0.92
C GLN A 159 4.86 18.75 0.94
N ALA A 160 4.08 19.67 0.36
CA ALA A 160 2.63 19.54 0.30
C ALA A 160 2.20 18.29 -0.49
N THR A 161 2.76 18.09 -1.67
CA THR A 161 2.45 16.92 -2.52
C THR A 161 2.92 15.62 -1.90
N LYS A 162 4.11 15.62 -1.26
CA LYS A 162 4.62 14.44 -0.56
C LYS A 162 3.68 13.99 0.54
N ARG A 163 3.15 14.90 1.35
CA ARG A 163 2.21 14.57 2.42
C ARG A 163 0.92 13.96 1.88
N LEU A 164 0.35 14.51 0.82
CA LEU A 164 -0.84 13.93 0.17
C LEU A 164 -0.56 12.54 -0.40
N ALA A 165 0.58 12.37 -1.08
CA ALA A 165 0.99 11.08 -1.64
C ALA A 165 1.23 10.02 -0.55
N ASP A 166 1.87 10.41 0.54
CA ASP A 166 2.18 9.52 1.67
C ASP A 166 0.91 9.09 2.41
N SER A 167 -0.10 9.95 2.49
CA SER A 167 -1.38 9.62 3.12
C SER A 167 -2.25 8.67 2.29
N GLY A 168 -2.15 8.74 0.96
CA GLY A 168 -3.06 8.08 0.02
C GLY A 168 -4.51 8.54 0.17
N ILE A 169 -5.40 7.98 -0.65
CA ILE A 169 -6.83 8.23 -0.51
C ILE A 169 -7.37 7.46 0.71
N ARG A 170 -8.13 8.15 1.56
CA ARG A 170 -8.75 7.57 2.74
C ARG A 170 -10.26 7.73 2.71
N THR A 171 -10.97 6.86 3.41
CA THR A 171 -12.37 7.10 3.76
C THR A 171 -12.44 8.22 4.79
N LEU A 172 -13.51 9.01 4.75
CA LEU A 172 -13.76 9.95 5.83
C LEU A 172 -13.95 9.20 7.16
N PRO A 173 -13.67 9.84 8.31
CA PRO A 173 -13.84 9.22 9.61
C PRO A 173 -15.24 8.65 9.77
N GLN A 174 -15.35 7.38 10.11
CA GLN A 174 -16.60 6.71 10.45
C GLN A 174 -17.02 7.10 11.89
N LYS A 175 -18.22 6.68 12.32
CA LYS A 175 -18.72 6.94 13.69
C LYS A 175 -17.74 6.56 14.81
N ASN A 176 -16.83 5.60 14.56
CA ASN A 176 -15.78 5.19 15.49
C ASN A 176 -14.49 6.03 15.39
N GLY A 177 -14.49 7.13 14.65
CA GLY A 177 -13.33 8.02 14.45
C GLY A 177 -12.23 7.47 13.53
N ARG A 178 -12.34 6.24 13.03
CA ARG A 178 -11.31 5.62 12.18
C ARG A 178 -11.47 6.03 10.72
N ASN A 179 -10.36 6.37 10.10
CA ASN A 179 -10.24 6.48 8.65
C ASN A 179 -9.32 5.37 8.14
N ILE A 180 -9.70 4.72 7.06
CA ILE A 180 -8.94 3.63 6.46
C ILE A 180 -8.58 3.95 5.01
N GLY A 181 -7.50 3.37 4.51
CA GLY A 181 -7.14 3.50 3.10
C GLY A 181 -8.25 2.98 2.21
N ILE A 182 -8.54 3.68 1.10
CA ILE A 182 -9.65 3.34 0.20
C ILE A 182 -9.49 1.95 -0.40
N GLU A 183 -8.26 1.55 -0.74
CA GLU A 183 -7.97 0.21 -1.26
C GLU A 183 -8.40 -0.89 -0.27
N TYR A 184 -8.10 -0.68 1.03
CA TYR A 184 -8.51 -1.61 2.07
C TYR A 184 -10.03 -1.63 2.26
N ALA A 185 -10.68 -0.47 2.21
CA ALA A 185 -12.12 -0.36 2.34
C ALA A 185 -12.85 -1.12 1.22
N VAL A 186 -12.51 -0.83 -0.04
CA VAL A 186 -13.10 -1.49 -1.21
C VAL A 186 -12.85 -3.00 -1.17
N ARG A 187 -11.60 -3.40 -0.92
CA ARG A 187 -11.26 -4.81 -0.79
C ARG A 187 -12.13 -5.51 0.26
N ARG A 188 -12.29 -4.89 1.43
CA ARG A 188 -13.10 -5.46 2.49
C ARG A 188 -14.55 -5.65 2.07
N TYR A 189 -15.16 -4.65 1.44
CA TYR A 189 -16.56 -4.72 1.02
C TYR A 189 -16.77 -5.75 -0.10
N VAL A 190 -15.98 -5.71 -1.16
CA VAL A 190 -16.10 -6.67 -2.27
C VAL A 190 -15.87 -8.10 -1.78
N MET A 191 -14.81 -8.33 -0.99
CA MET A 191 -14.49 -9.66 -0.50
C MET A 191 -15.52 -10.18 0.49
N ASN A 192 -16.09 -9.34 1.34
CA ASN A 192 -17.18 -9.77 2.22
C ASN A 192 -18.41 -10.22 1.42
N ASN A 193 -18.77 -9.52 0.34
CA ASN A 193 -19.89 -9.93 -0.50
C ASN A 193 -19.60 -11.25 -1.25
N ILE A 194 -18.38 -11.41 -1.78
CA ILE A 194 -17.98 -12.69 -2.44
C ILE A 194 -17.98 -13.83 -1.43
N SER A 195 -17.44 -13.63 -0.23
CA SER A 195 -17.45 -14.65 0.82
C SER A 195 -18.89 -14.99 1.26
N ALA A 196 -19.77 -13.99 1.33
CA ALA A 196 -21.18 -14.22 1.65
C ALA A 196 -21.88 -15.04 0.57
N VAL A 197 -21.60 -14.79 -0.72
CA VAL A 197 -22.11 -15.65 -1.81
C VAL A 197 -21.63 -17.09 -1.65
N ALA A 198 -20.34 -17.30 -1.41
CA ALA A 198 -19.78 -18.65 -1.20
C ALA A 198 -20.42 -19.34 0.01
N THR A 199 -20.66 -18.63 1.10
CA THR A 199 -21.34 -19.15 2.28
C THR A 199 -22.79 -19.55 1.96
N ASN A 200 -23.56 -18.68 1.29
CA ASN A 200 -24.96 -18.98 0.93
C ASN A 200 -25.05 -20.16 -0.06
N ILE A 201 -24.09 -20.30 -0.98
CA ILE A 201 -24.00 -21.47 -1.87
C ILE A 201 -23.81 -22.76 -1.04
N ASN A 202 -22.92 -22.73 -0.06
CA ASN A 202 -22.67 -23.88 0.80
C ASN A 202 -23.85 -24.18 1.73
N GLU A 203 -24.56 -23.16 2.22
CA GLU A 203 -25.81 -23.31 2.98
C GLU A 203 -26.91 -23.95 2.11
N ALA A 204 -27.09 -23.49 0.87
CA ALA A 204 -28.04 -24.12 -0.05
C ALA A 204 -27.69 -25.57 -0.39
N ASN A 205 -26.40 -25.87 -0.53
CA ASN A 205 -25.93 -27.24 -0.73
C ASN A 205 -26.15 -28.10 0.53
N HIS A 206 -25.95 -27.53 1.73
CA HIS A 206 -26.24 -28.22 3.00
C HIS A 206 -27.70 -28.67 3.07
N ASP A 207 -28.62 -27.76 2.78
CA ASP A 207 -30.06 -28.07 2.78
C ASP A 207 -30.42 -29.10 1.70
N ALA A 208 -29.89 -28.95 0.48
CA ALA A 208 -30.15 -29.83 -0.63
C ALA A 208 -29.63 -31.29 -0.41
N MET A 209 -28.51 -31.43 0.28
CA MET A 209 -27.90 -32.72 0.60
C MET A 209 -28.49 -33.37 1.86
N GLY A 210 -29.32 -32.67 2.63
CA GLY A 210 -29.73 -33.10 3.96
C GLY A 210 -28.53 -33.26 4.91
N ALA A 211 -27.56 -32.36 4.78
CA ALA A 211 -26.39 -32.35 5.66
C ALA A 211 -26.80 -31.99 7.10
N ASP A 212 -26.00 -32.41 8.07
CA ASP A 212 -26.23 -32.18 9.51
C ASP A 212 -24.97 -31.63 10.21
N GLY A 213 -23.97 -31.20 9.42
CA GLY A 213 -22.73 -30.66 9.95
C GLY A 213 -21.88 -29.96 8.90
N TRP A 214 -20.75 -29.46 9.40
CA TRP A 214 -19.81 -28.64 8.66
C TRP A 214 -18.37 -29.07 8.87
N GLU A 215 -17.59 -29.10 7.81
CA GLU A 215 -16.13 -29.27 7.88
C GLU A 215 -15.43 -27.96 7.49
N LEU A 216 -14.47 -27.50 8.30
CA LEU A 216 -13.66 -26.34 7.97
C LEU A 216 -12.49 -26.71 7.08
N SER A 217 -12.26 -25.95 6.01
CA SER A 217 -11.06 -26.11 5.19
C SER A 217 -9.80 -25.87 6.01
N ALA A 218 -8.68 -26.48 5.57
CA ALA A 218 -7.38 -26.32 6.22
C ALA A 218 -6.31 -25.84 5.24
N HIS A 219 -5.31 -25.11 5.77
CA HIS A 219 -4.14 -24.66 5.01
C HIS A 219 -2.97 -24.30 5.94
N ALA A 220 -1.73 -24.46 5.46
CA ALA A 220 -0.51 -24.33 6.26
C ALA A 220 -0.28 -22.94 6.89
N ALA A 221 -0.67 -21.85 6.27
CA ALA A 221 -0.46 -20.48 6.79
C ALA A 221 -1.73 -19.91 7.44
N SER A 222 -2.37 -20.69 8.31
CA SER A 222 -3.55 -20.28 9.03
C SER A 222 -3.24 -19.19 10.07
N ALA A 223 -4.20 -18.31 10.29
CA ALA A 223 -4.09 -17.33 11.34
C ALA A 223 -4.34 -17.98 12.72
N PRO A 224 -3.67 -17.49 13.79
CA PRO A 224 -3.71 -18.12 15.11
C PRO A 224 -5.12 -18.29 15.70
N ASP A 225 -6.05 -17.39 15.34
CA ASP A 225 -7.45 -17.44 15.82
C ASP A 225 -8.30 -18.51 15.14
N HIS A 226 -7.87 -19.04 13.98
CA HIS A 226 -8.58 -20.08 13.23
C HIS A 226 -7.82 -21.39 13.16
N GLU A 227 -6.53 -21.40 13.36
CA GLU A 227 -5.67 -22.57 13.27
C GLU A 227 -6.14 -23.76 14.12
N PRO A 228 -6.65 -23.59 15.36
CA PRO A 228 -7.10 -24.70 16.17
C PRO A 228 -8.33 -25.45 15.64
N PHE A 229 -9.10 -24.81 14.76
CA PHE A 229 -10.39 -25.31 14.30
C PHE A 229 -10.37 -25.84 12.85
N GLN A 230 -9.30 -25.57 12.12
CA GLN A 230 -9.22 -25.99 10.71
C GLN A 230 -9.20 -27.51 10.54
N GLY A 231 -9.87 -27.99 9.49
CA GLY A 231 -9.96 -29.41 9.16
C GLY A 231 -10.82 -30.24 10.12
N GLN A 232 -11.51 -29.61 11.09
CA GLN A 232 -12.40 -30.28 12.00
C GLN A 232 -13.83 -30.30 11.46
N GLN A 233 -14.58 -31.36 11.85
CA GLN A 233 -15.98 -31.53 11.57
C GLN A 233 -16.80 -31.13 12.81
N PHE A 234 -17.90 -30.45 12.60
CA PHE A 234 -18.77 -29.89 13.62
C PHE A 234 -20.22 -30.21 13.27
N THR A 235 -21.06 -30.45 14.27
CA THR A 235 -22.51 -30.37 14.11
C THR A 235 -22.94 -28.96 13.76
N ASP A 236 -24.14 -28.78 13.20
CA ASP A 236 -24.68 -27.44 12.91
C ASP A 236 -24.67 -26.52 14.13
N LYS A 237 -25.01 -27.07 15.31
CA LYS A 237 -25.01 -26.33 16.56
C LYS A 237 -23.60 -25.91 16.98
N GLU A 238 -22.65 -26.84 17.00
CA GLU A 238 -21.26 -26.57 17.38
C GLU A 238 -20.63 -25.54 16.41
N TYR A 239 -20.84 -25.68 15.10
CA TYR A 239 -20.34 -24.71 14.12
C TYR A 239 -20.90 -23.32 14.34
N SER A 240 -22.23 -23.24 14.59
CA SER A 240 -22.89 -21.95 14.86
C SER A 240 -22.33 -21.28 16.12
N GLU A 241 -22.19 -22.04 17.21
CA GLU A 241 -21.62 -21.56 18.48
C GLU A 241 -20.17 -21.10 18.30
N LEU A 242 -19.32 -21.92 17.66
CA LEU A 242 -17.93 -21.60 17.34
C LEU A 242 -17.85 -20.30 16.54
N ASN A 243 -18.57 -20.23 15.41
CA ASN A 243 -18.49 -19.10 14.50
C ASN A 243 -18.98 -17.79 15.14
N ASN A 244 -19.95 -17.88 16.06
CA ASN A 244 -20.45 -16.74 16.82
C ASN A 244 -19.48 -16.30 17.95
N SER A 245 -18.65 -17.20 18.47
CA SER A 245 -17.64 -16.88 19.49
C SER A 245 -16.40 -16.19 18.91
N LEU A 246 -16.13 -16.35 17.62
CA LEU A 246 -14.96 -15.79 16.95
C LEU A 246 -15.12 -14.28 16.71
N VAL A 247 -14.10 -13.50 17.09
CA VAL A 247 -14.03 -12.06 16.76
C VAL A 247 -14.02 -11.86 15.23
N ARG A 248 -13.34 -12.73 14.53
CA ARG A 248 -13.30 -12.82 13.07
C ARG A 248 -14.00 -14.11 12.64
N ARG A 249 -15.26 -14.00 12.29
CA ARG A 249 -16.04 -15.14 11.82
C ARG A 249 -15.43 -15.81 10.58
N ILE A 250 -15.61 -17.10 10.44
CA ILE A 250 -15.21 -17.87 9.27
C ILE A 250 -15.83 -17.22 8.00
N GLY A 251 -15.03 -17.10 6.95
CA GLY A 251 -15.44 -16.46 5.70
C GLY A 251 -15.49 -14.92 5.73
N THR A 252 -15.21 -14.28 6.87
CA THR A 252 -15.23 -12.80 6.98
C THR A 252 -13.84 -12.19 7.13
N LEU A 253 -13.73 -10.86 6.97
CA LEU A 253 -12.52 -10.07 7.24
C LEU A 253 -11.23 -10.67 6.66
N SER A 254 -11.30 -11.16 5.44
CA SER A 254 -10.17 -11.80 4.77
C SER A 254 -9.76 -13.16 5.34
N CYS A 255 -10.64 -13.86 6.06
CA CYS A 255 -10.46 -15.25 6.36
C CYS A 255 -10.36 -16.07 5.06
N LYS A 256 -9.49 -17.08 5.03
CA LYS A 256 -9.34 -18.00 3.90
C LYS A 256 -10.13 -19.30 4.09
N HIS A 257 -10.60 -19.55 5.30
CA HIS A 257 -11.33 -20.76 5.60
C HIS A 257 -12.74 -20.70 5.02
N ILE A 258 -13.19 -21.87 4.57
CA ILE A 258 -14.53 -22.14 4.05
C ILE A 258 -15.11 -23.27 4.88
N ALA A 259 -16.38 -23.18 5.21
CA ALA A 259 -17.13 -24.29 5.79
C ALA A 259 -17.83 -25.04 4.67
N TYR A 260 -17.62 -26.34 4.59
CA TYR A 260 -18.25 -27.24 3.63
C TYR A 260 -19.32 -28.08 4.33
N PRO A 261 -20.50 -28.23 3.72
CA PRO A 261 -21.54 -29.08 4.28
C PRO A 261 -21.11 -30.56 4.25
N ILE A 262 -21.41 -31.29 5.30
CA ILE A 262 -21.11 -32.71 5.46
C ILE A 262 -22.29 -33.47 6.09
N ILE A 263 -22.32 -34.79 5.89
CA ILE A 263 -23.18 -35.72 6.63
C ILE A 263 -22.28 -36.38 7.66
N LEU A 264 -22.53 -36.11 8.94
CA LEU A 264 -21.74 -36.64 10.04
C LEU A 264 -21.77 -38.17 10.08
N GLY A 265 -20.63 -38.78 10.35
CA GLY A 265 -20.48 -40.23 10.36
C GLY A 265 -20.45 -40.89 8.99
N ILE A 266 -20.78 -40.18 7.89
CA ILE A 266 -20.74 -40.65 6.51
C ILE A 266 -19.65 -39.97 5.72
N SER A 267 -19.59 -38.64 5.78
CA SER A 267 -18.60 -37.84 5.08
C SER A 267 -17.20 -38.10 5.64
N ARG A 268 -16.27 -38.46 4.75
CA ARG A 268 -14.87 -38.62 5.15
C ARG A 268 -14.22 -37.26 5.29
N PRO A 269 -13.39 -37.05 6.33
CA PRO A 269 -12.62 -35.82 6.47
C PRO A 269 -11.78 -35.55 5.20
N ALA A 270 -11.79 -34.32 4.72
CA ALA A 270 -11.00 -33.89 3.56
C ALA A 270 -9.49 -33.93 3.84
N HIS A 271 -9.10 -33.80 5.11
CA HIS A 271 -7.71 -33.86 5.54
C HIS A 271 -7.51 -34.95 6.59
N SER A 272 -6.43 -35.69 6.45
CA SER A 272 -5.99 -36.64 7.48
C SER A 272 -5.42 -35.89 8.69
N GLU A 273 -5.46 -36.55 9.85
CA GLU A 273 -4.84 -35.98 11.08
C GLU A 273 -3.34 -35.66 10.90
N ALA A 274 -2.65 -36.52 10.10
CA ALA A 274 -1.24 -36.29 9.78
C ALA A 274 -1.02 -35.02 8.95
N GLU A 275 -1.92 -34.71 8.02
CA GLU A 275 -1.87 -33.48 7.23
C GLU A 275 -2.16 -32.26 8.08
N LEU A 276 -3.15 -32.30 8.94
CA LEU A 276 -3.45 -31.20 9.85
C LEU A 276 -2.27 -30.91 10.79
N LYS A 277 -1.67 -31.95 11.38
CA LYS A 277 -0.44 -31.82 12.20
C LYS A 277 0.71 -31.23 11.37
N ARG A 278 0.83 -31.63 10.11
CA ARG A 278 1.83 -31.07 9.20
C ARG A 278 1.60 -29.57 8.97
N TYR A 279 0.37 -29.13 8.70
CA TYR A 279 0.08 -27.69 8.49
C TYR A 279 0.39 -26.84 9.72
N VAL A 280 0.02 -27.30 10.92
CA VAL A 280 0.35 -26.62 12.17
C VAL A 280 1.87 -26.55 12.36
N LYS A 281 2.56 -27.67 12.14
CA LYS A 281 4.03 -27.71 12.24
C LYS A 281 4.69 -26.78 11.21
N GLU A 282 4.31 -26.86 9.95
CA GLU A 282 4.84 -26.01 8.89
C GLU A 282 4.62 -24.51 9.21
N ASN A 283 3.45 -24.15 9.75
CA ASN A 283 3.18 -22.80 10.17
C ASN A 283 4.10 -22.36 11.32
N ALA A 284 4.27 -23.22 12.33
CA ALA A 284 5.11 -22.94 13.50
C ALA A 284 6.62 -22.94 13.15
N ASP A 285 7.08 -23.94 12.37
CA ASP A 285 8.47 -24.02 11.90
C ASP A 285 8.84 -22.78 11.07
N GLY A 286 7.90 -22.28 10.28
CA GLY A 286 8.00 -21.01 9.58
C GLY A 286 9.34 -20.79 8.88
N ILE A 287 9.91 -19.60 9.06
CA ILE A 287 11.21 -19.24 8.49
C ILE A 287 12.06 -18.44 9.49
N THR A 288 13.37 -18.55 9.36
CA THR A 288 14.29 -17.60 9.98
C THR A 288 14.88 -16.69 8.90
N TYR A 289 14.65 -15.38 9.04
CA TYR A 289 15.13 -14.38 8.10
C TYR A 289 15.84 -13.26 8.87
N GLN A 290 17.10 -12.97 8.51
CA GLN A 290 17.95 -11.97 9.17
C GLN A 290 18.02 -12.16 10.71
N GLY A 291 18.09 -13.42 11.15
CA GLY A 291 18.20 -13.77 12.56
C GLY A 291 16.89 -13.75 13.37
N GLN A 292 15.77 -13.40 12.73
CA GLN A 292 14.43 -13.39 13.36
C GLN A 292 13.57 -14.51 12.80
N HIS A 293 12.87 -15.23 13.70
CA HIS A 293 11.92 -16.27 13.34
C HIS A 293 10.53 -15.66 13.06
N TYR A 294 9.88 -16.17 12.01
CA TYR A 294 8.52 -15.82 11.63
C TYR A 294 7.74 -17.08 11.28
N THR A 295 6.49 -17.19 11.77
CA THR A 295 5.59 -18.24 11.28
C THR A 295 5.27 -18.01 9.79
N LEU A 296 4.79 -19.05 9.08
CA LEU A 296 4.38 -18.87 7.67
C LEU A 296 3.28 -17.81 7.52
N TYR A 297 2.35 -17.74 8.47
CA TYR A 297 1.35 -16.69 8.50
C TYR A 297 1.98 -15.30 8.58
N GLN A 298 2.92 -15.10 9.51
CA GLN A 298 3.64 -13.83 9.67
C GLN A 298 4.47 -13.51 8.43
N ALA A 299 5.17 -14.49 7.85
CA ALA A 299 5.92 -14.31 6.63
C ALA A 299 5.03 -13.85 5.46
N ALA A 300 3.84 -14.44 5.32
CA ALA A 300 2.88 -13.99 4.32
C ALA A 300 2.39 -12.55 4.56
N GLN A 301 2.25 -12.10 5.81
CA GLN A 301 1.89 -10.71 6.12
C GLN A 301 3.03 -9.74 5.80
N ILE A 302 4.28 -10.12 6.11
CA ILE A 302 5.48 -9.33 5.77
C ILE A 302 5.62 -9.17 4.26
N GLN A 303 5.48 -10.26 3.49
CA GLN A 303 5.51 -10.20 2.03
C GLN A 303 4.50 -9.17 1.48
N ARG A 304 3.27 -9.18 2.01
CA ARG A 304 2.24 -8.19 1.63
C ARG A 304 2.61 -6.77 2.03
N GLY A 305 3.25 -6.58 3.18
CA GLY A 305 3.79 -5.29 3.60
C GLY A 305 4.78 -4.74 2.58
N ILE A 306 5.70 -5.58 2.10
CA ILE A 306 6.68 -5.21 1.06
C ILE A 306 5.98 -4.88 -0.27
N GLU A 307 4.99 -5.67 -0.70
CA GLU A 307 4.20 -5.41 -1.90
C GLU A 307 3.48 -4.06 -1.84
N ASN A 308 2.90 -3.71 -0.68
CA ASN A 308 2.26 -2.42 -0.46
C ASN A 308 3.27 -1.27 -0.57
N GLU A 309 4.45 -1.41 0.02
CA GLU A 309 5.49 -0.40 -0.03
C GLU A 309 6.05 -0.23 -1.45
N ILE A 310 6.18 -1.32 -2.23
CA ILE A 310 6.53 -1.26 -3.65
C ILE A 310 5.51 -0.42 -4.43
N ARG A 311 4.20 -0.65 -4.24
CA ARG A 311 3.16 0.18 -4.88
C ARG A 311 3.26 1.64 -4.45
N HIS A 312 3.48 1.87 -3.18
CA HIS A 312 3.64 3.22 -2.65
C HIS A 312 4.83 3.95 -3.29
N GLN A 313 5.99 3.31 -3.44
CA GLN A 313 7.14 3.89 -4.10
C GLN A 313 6.92 4.12 -5.62
N LYS A 314 6.16 3.25 -6.28
CA LYS A 314 5.74 3.49 -7.68
C LYS A 314 4.85 4.74 -7.80
N ASN A 315 3.88 4.91 -6.90
CA ASN A 315 3.03 6.10 -6.85
C ASN A 315 3.85 7.37 -6.60
N LYS A 316 4.78 7.34 -5.64
CA LYS A 316 5.71 8.45 -5.39
C LYS A 316 6.54 8.81 -6.62
N SER A 317 7.04 7.80 -7.33
CA SER A 317 7.79 7.99 -8.57
C SER A 317 6.96 8.68 -9.67
N LEU A 318 5.70 8.26 -9.85
CA LEU A 318 4.79 8.89 -10.81
C LEU A 318 4.47 10.35 -10.44
N ILE A 319 4.22 10.63 -9.16
CA ILE A 319 3.95 11.98 -8.67
C ILE A 319 5.17 12.87 -8.88
N ALA A 320 6.35 12.42 -8.47
CA ALA A 320 7.60 13.17 -8.64
C ALA A 320 7.89 13.46 -10.12
N LYS A 321 7.61 12.49 -11.01
CA LYS A 321 7.70 12.68 -12.47
C LYS A 321 6.77 13.79 -12.96
N ASN A 322 5.51 13.78 -12.51
CA ASN A 322 4.50 14.77 -12.93
C ASN A 322 4.79 16.17 -12.39
N LEU A 323 5.49 16.26 -11.26
CA LEU A 323 5.97 17.53 -10.66
C LEU A 323 7.27 18.02 -11.26
N GLY A 324 7.97 17.23 -12.08
CA GLY A 324 9.32 17.52 -12.53
C GLY A 324 10.38 17.47 -11.42
N ASP A 325 10.04 16.91 -10.25
CA ASP A 325 10.92 16.76 -9.10
C ASP A 325 11.90 15.59 -9.29
N LYS A 326 13.06 15.91 -9.88
CA LYS A 326 14.07 14.92 -10.22
C LYS A 326 14.67 14.23 -8.99
N GLU A 327 14.82 14.91 -7.87
CA GLU A 327 15.40 14.39 -6.63
C GLU A 327 14.47 13.35 -5.98
N SER A 328 13.20 13.72 -5.79
CA SER A 328 12.20 12.79 -5.25
C SER A 328 11.93 11.61 -6.19
N LEU A 329 11.95 11.82 -7.50
CA LEU A 329 11.84 10.76 -8.51
C LEU A 329 12.97 9.75 -8.37
N GLN A 330 14.20 10.22 -8.31
CA GLN A 330 15.39 9.38 -8.14
C GLN A 330 15.35 8.59 -6.84
N SER A 331 15.06 9.25 -5.73
CA SER A 331 14.96 8.62 -4.41
C SER A 331 13.91 7.51 -4.39
N ALA A 332 12.71 7.77 -4.93
CA ALA A 332 11.65 6.78 -5.01
C ALA A 332 12.02 5.60 -5.90
N GLN A 333 12.69 5.83 -7.02
CA GLN A 333 13.13 4.78 -7.95
C GLN A 333 14.23 3.89 -7.38
N ILE A 334 15.19 4.46 -6.66
CA ILE A 334 16.22 3.69 -5.96
C ILE A 334 15.57 2.81 -4.89
N LYS A 335 14.73 3.39 -4.04
CA LYS A 335 14.04 2.66 -2.97
C LYS A 335 13.13 1.55 -3.52
N LEU A 336 12.47 1.80 -4.65
CA LEU A 336 11.65 0.79 -5.34
C LEU A 336 12.46 -0.46 -5.71
N ASN A 337 13.68 -0.31 -6.22
CA ASN A 337 14.49 -1.46 -6.62
C ASN A 337 15.06 -2.19 -5.39
N ILE A 338 15.47 -1.49 -4.35
CA ILE A 338 15.86 -2.10 -3.06
C ILE A 338 14.72 -2.97 -2.52
N LEU A 339 13.49 -2.44 -2.53
CA LEU A 339 12.31 -3.18 -2.07
C LEU A 339 11.98 -4.39 -2.95
N LYS A 340 12.20 -4.31 -4.27
CA LYS A 340 12.02 -5.46 -5.17
C LYS A 340 13.05 -6.55 -4.92
N GLU A 341 14.28 -6.19 -4.66
CA GLU A 341 15.33 -7.16 -4.30
C GLU A 341 15.01 -7.81 -2.95
N GLU A 342 14.56 -7.02 -1.97
CA GLU A 342 14.13 -7.52 -0.67
C GLU A 342 12.92 -8.44 -0.80
N TYR A 343 11.92 -8.07 -1.61
CA TYR A 343 10.76 -8.90 -1.92
C TYR A 343 11.15 -10.27 -2.47
N ASN A 344 12.08 -10.30 -3.41
CA ASN A 344 12.55 -11.54 -4.03
C ASN A 344 13.35 -12.40 -3.02
N ARG A 345 14.26 -11.79 -2.27
CA ARG A 345 15.05 -12.49 -1.24
C ARG A 345 14.17 -13.07 -0.14
N PHE A 346 13.26 -12.24 0.38
CA PHE A 346 12.33 -12.64 1.44
C PHE A 346 11.38 -13.74 0.95
N SER A 347 10.77 -13.55 -0.23
CA SER A 347 9.84 -14.54 -0.79
C SER A 347 10.52 -15.88 -1.06
N SER A 348 11.76 -15.87 -1.58
CA SER A 348 12.56 -17.09 -1.80
C SER A 348 12.89 -17.79 -0.47
N ALA A 349 13.34 -17.05 0.53
CA ALA A 349 13.64 -17.59 1.86
C ALA A 349 12.40 -18.19 2.55
N ALA A 350 11.23 -17.57 2.31
CA ALA A 350 9.96 -17.99 2.89
C ALA A 350 9.25 -19.10 2.07
N GLY A 351 9.78 -19.50 0.92
CA GLY A 351 9.08 -20.41 0.00
C GLY A 351 7.76 -19.86 -0.53
N LEU A 352 7.57 -18.52 -0.48
CA LEU A 352 6.35 -17.87 -0.91
C LEU A 352 6.39 -17.53 -2.40
N ARG A 353 5.27 -17.78 -3.10
CA ARG A 353 5.13 -17.39 -4.50
C ARG A 353 5.15 -15.86 -4.64
N THR A 354 5.91 -15.37 -5.62
CA THR A 354 5.90 -13.96 -5.99
C THR A 354 4.74 -13.65 -6.94
N SER A 355 4.18 -12.45 -6.82
CA SER A 355 3.09 -11.99 -7.70
C SER A 355 3.38 -10.59 -8.21
N SER A 356 3.61 -10.46 -9.52
CA SER A 356 3.76 -9.15 -10.16
C SER A 356 2.45 -8.36 -10.19
N ALA A 357 1.31 -9.07 -10.28
CA ALA A 357 -0.02 -8.45 -10.29
C ALA A 357 -0.30 -7.65 -9.02
N ARG A 358 0.12 -8.17 -7.85
CA ARG A 358 -0.04 -7.48 -6.55
C ARG A 358 0.74 -6.17 -6.45
N MET A 359 1.75 -6.01 -7.26
CA MET A 359 2.64 -4.84 -7.27
C MET A 359 2.36 -3.89 -8.45
N GLN A 360 1.35 -4.15 -9.27
CA GLN A 360 1.01 -3.28 -10.41
C GLN A 360 0.47 -1.94 -9.92
N VAL A 361 0.83 -0.90 -10.66
CA VAL A 361 0.31 0.47 -10.50
C VAL A 361 0.04 1.01 -11.89
N PRO A 362 -1.19 1.46 -12.20
CA PRO A 362 -1.51 2.07 -13.47
C PRO A 362 -0.60 3.26 -13.77
N GLY A 363 -0.14 3.37 -15.01
CA GLY A 363 0.79 4.43 -15.40
C GLY A 363 2.26 4.19 -15.09
N PHE A 364 2.60 3.15 -14.29
CA PHE A 364 3.97 2.73 -14.08
C PHE A 364 4.35 1.66 -15.11
N ASP A 365 4.66 2.11 -16.31
CA ASP A 365 4.97 1.28 -17.48
C ASP A 365 6.40 0.71 -17.50
N ARG A 366 6.74 0.01 -18.58
CA ARG A 366 8.09 -0.55 -18.81
C ARG A 366 9.17 0.51 -18.83
N SER A 367 8.88 1.70 -19.39
CA SER A 367 9.83 2.82 -19.44
C SER A 367 10.13 3.36 -18.04
N ALA A 368 9.10 3.52 -17.20
CA ALA A 368 9.29 3.91 -15.81
C ALA A 368 10.08 2.86 -15.02
N ALA A 369 9.82 1.57 -15.26
CA ALA A 369 10.54 0.46 -14.63
C ALA A 369 12.01 0.40 -15.07
N ALA A 370 12.29 0.58 -16.37
CA ALA A 370 13.65 0.61 -16.89
C ALA A 370 14.45 1.80 -16.33
N ARG A 371 13.82 2.98 -16.24
CA ARG A 371 14.43 4.15 -15.59
C ARG A 371 14.74 3.91 -14.12
N ALA A 372 13.82 3.27 -13.37
CA ALA A 372 14.05 2.92 -11.98
C ALA A 372 15.26 1.98 -11.83
N SER A 373 15.34 0.95 -12.66
CA SER A 373 16.49 0.02 -12.66
C SER A 373 17.79 0.71 -13.01
N TRP A 374 17.78 1.60 -14.00
CA TRP A 374 18.95 2.38 -14.38
C TRP A 374 19.41 3.29 -13.23
N MET A 375 18.49 4.03 -12.61
CA MET A 375 18.78 4.89 -11.46
C MET A 375 19.39 4.10 -10.29
N TYR A 376 18.87 2.91 -10.01
CA TYR A 376 19.40 2.05 -8.96
C TYR A 376 20.82 1.55 -9.27
N LYS A 377 21.04 1.06 -10.49
CA LYS A 377 22.37 0.59 -10.92
C LYS A 377 23.43 1.69 -10.90
N ASN A 378 23.02 2.92 -11.18
CA ASN A 378 23.92 4.08 -11.23
C ASN A 378 23.83 4.99 -9.99
N GLN A 379 23.21 4.51 -8.89
CA GLN A 379 23.04 5.31 -7.67
C GLN A 379 24.36 5.87 -7.12
N HIS A 380 25.46 5.12 -7.26
CA HIS A 380 26.81 5.54 -6.84
C HIS A 380 27.30 6.79 -7.60
N VAL A 381 26.94 6.95 -8.88
CA VAL A 381 27.28 8.14 -9.67
C VAL A 381 26.52 9.36 -9.13
N PHE A 382 25.23 9.19 -8.82
CA PHE A 382 24.42 10.28 -8.28
C PHE A 382 24.85 10.71 -6.89
N TYR A 383 25.14 9.75 -6.01
CA TYR A 383 25.68 10.07 -4.69
C TYR A 383 27.04 10.76 -4.79
N ALA A 384 27.90 10.32 -5.69
CA ALA A 384 29.19 10.95 -5.92
C ALA A 384 29.02 12.40 -6.43
N ASP A 385 28.13 12.63 -7.40
CA ASP A 385 27.87 13.98 -7.94
C ASP A 385 27.17 14.86 -6.91
N THR A 386 26.22 14.35 -6.14
CA THR A 386 25.59 15.11 -5.05
C THR A 386 26.57 15.49 -3.97
N VAL A 387 27.46 14.57 -3.60
CA VAL A 387 28.56 14.82 -2.64
C VAL A 387 29.55 15.80 -3.22
N LYS A 388 29.97 15.65 -4.48
CA LYS A 388 30.85 16.63 -5.17
C LYS A 388 30.21 18.03 -5.18
N ASN A 389 28.92 18.14 -5.53
CA ASN A 389 28.24 19.42 -5.60
C ASN A 389 28.04 20.04 -4.21
N LYS A 390 27.67 19.26 -3.20
CA LYS A 390 27.62 19.73 -1.80
C LYS A 390 29.00 20.10 -1.29
N THR A 391 30.01 19.27 -1.56
CA THR A 391 31.40 19.52 -1.17
C THR A 391 31.96 20.74 -1.89
N ALA A 392 31.67 20.93 -3.19
CA ALA A 392 32.09 22.11 -3.94
C ALA A 392 31.44 23.41 -3.41
N ARG A 393 30.16 23.38 -3.04
CA ARG A 393 29.47 24.51 -2.39
C ARG A 393 30.02 24.79 -1.00
N ILE A 394 30.30 23.75 -0.22
CA ILE A 394 30.96 23.89 1.08
C ILE A 394 32.38 24.47 0.91
N ILE A 395 33.16 23.97 -0.06
CA ILE A 395 34.51 24.46 -0.34
C ILE A 395 34.49 25.92 -0.82
N SER A 396 33.51 26.32 -1.66
CA SER A 396 33.37 27.70 -2.11
C SER A 396 32.99 28.66 -0.97
N SER A 397 32.08 28.21 -0.08
CA SER A 397 31.71 29.00 1.11
C SER A 397 32.83 29.07 2.18
N ILE A 398 33.71 28.07 2.19
CA ILE A 398 34.85 27.97 3.13
C ILE A 398 36.07 28.79 2.69
N ARG A 399 36.20 29.12 1.40
CA ARG A 399 37.33 29.94 0.90
C ARG A 399 37.33 31.38 1.37
N GLU A 400 36.21 31.85 1.87
CA GLU A 400 36.02 33.24 2.28
C GLU A 400 36.25 33.51 3.78
N ASP A 401 36.50 32.49 4.62
CA ASP A 401 36.57 32.65 6.07
C ASP A 401 37.76 31.90 6.73
N ASN A 402 38.66 32.68 7.37
CA ASN A 402 39.88 32.15 8.06
C ASN A 402 39.59 31.31 9.33
N LYS A 403 38.36 30.93 9.59
CA LYS A 403 37.92 30.19 10.79
C LYS A 403 37.93 28.65 10.67
N TYR A 404 38.43 28.09 9.60
CA TYR A 404 38.29 26.66 9.29
C TYR A 404 39.59 25.87 9.46
N VAL A 405 39.46 24.61 9.93
CA VAL A 405 40.58 23.66 10.08
C VAL A 405 40.44 22.48 9.14
N LYS A 406 41.54 21.87 8.74
CA LYS A 406 41.54 20.64 7.91
C LYS A 406 40.90 19.47 8.71
N TYR A 407 40.24 18.53 8.01
CA TYR A 407 39.57 17.37 8.61
C TYR A 407 40.44 16.59 9.60
N ASN A 408 41.71 16.34 9.25
CA ASN A 408 42.66 15.63 10.09
C ASN A 408 43.08 16.37 11.37
N LYS A 409 42.74 17.65 11.49
CA LYS A 409 42.92 18.51 12.68
C LYS A 409 41.66 18.68 13.52
N LEU A 410 40.55 18.04 13.11
CA LEU A 410 39.32 17.99 13.93
C LEU A 410 39.52 17.09 15.15
N PRO A 411 38.87 17.33 16.29
CA PRO A 411 38.81 16.42 17.43
C PRO A 411 38.34 15.03 17.01
N GLU A 412 38.84 13.98 17.67
CA GLU A 412 38.63 12.59 17.29
C GLU A 412 37.17 12.17 17.36
N ASP A 413 36.43 12.66 18.35
CA ASP A 413 35.00 12.44 18.52
C ASP A 413 34.16 12.97 17.35
N TYR A 414 34.55 14.09 16.74
CA TYR A 414 33.94 14.63 15.54
C TYR A 414 34.28 13.81 14.30
N ARG A 415 35.51 13.34 14.19
CA ARG A 415 35.92 12.46 13.10
C ARG A 415 35.17 11.13 13.15
N LYS A 416 35.06 10.51 14.34
CA LYS A 416 34.31 9.27 14.55
C LYS A 416 32.82 9.40 14.18
N ARG A 417 32.16 10.52 14.51
CA ARG A 417 30.77 10.76 14.10
C ARG A 417 30.61 10.84 12.58
N PHE A 418 31.60 11.41 11.89
CA PHE A 418 31.63 11.44 10.43
C PHE A 418 31.85 10.04 9.85
N GLU A 419 32.73 9.23 10.46
CA GLU A 419 33.04 7.86 10.02
C GLU A 419 31.86 6.93 10.22
N ILE A 420 31.14 7.01 11.33
CA ILE A 420 29.89 6.25 11.57
C ILE A 420 28.82 6.60 10.53
N GLY A 421 28.70 7.87 10.13
CA GLY A 421 27.81 8.28 9.03
C GLY A 421 28.22 7.74 7.68
N LEU A 422 29.50 7.42 7.48
CA LEU A 422 30.06 6.87 6.23
C LEU A 422 29.96 5.34 6.14
N GLU A 423 29.95 4.64 7.27
CA GLU A 423 29.88 3.17 7.31
C GLU A 423 28.64 2.60 6.62
N ASN A 424 27.56 3.38 6.57
CA ASN A 424 26.31 3.03 5.89
C ASN A 424 26.28 3.41 4.39
N THR A 425 27.39 3.88 3.83
CA THR A 425 27.50 4.26 2.41
C THR A 425 28.33 3.25 1.62
N LEU A 426 28.15 3.24 0.29
CA LEU A 426 28.92 2.36 -0.58
C LEU A 426 30.45 2.65 -0.48
N PRO A 427 31.33 1.62 -0.49
CA PRO A 427 32.76 1.81 -0.35
C PRO A 427 33.40 2.80 -1.33
N SER A 428 32.90 2.86 -2.57
CA SER A 428 33.34 3.83 -3.58
C SER A 428 33.01 5.27 -3.20
N VAL A 429 31.84 5.48 -2.57
CA VAL A 429 31.38 6.79 -2.07
C VAL A 429 32.17 7.18 -0.83
N GLN A 430 32.46 6.23 0.07
CA GLN A 430 33.31 6.46 1.24
C GLN A 430 34.69 6.96 0.83
N ASN A 431 35.33 6.34 -0.18
CA ASN A 431 36.63 6.74 -0.67
C ASN A 431 36.62 8.15 -1.31
N LEU A 432 35.57 8.48 -2.05
CA LEU A 432 35.36 9.84 -2.61
C LEU A 432 35.20 10.89 -1.51
N ILE A 433 34.39 10.57 -0.49
CA ILE A 433 34.19 11.47 0.66
C ILE A 433 35.49 11.63 1.45
N LYS A 434 36.21 10.52 1.75
CA LYS A 434 37.50 10.58 2.45
C LYS A 434 38.54 11.38 1.68
N LYS A 435 38.57 11.28 0.33
CA LYS A 435 39.47 12.09 -0.52
C LYS A 435 39.06 13.58 -0.49
N ALA A 436 37.77 13.87 -0.60
CA ALA A 436 37.26 15.25 -0.53
C ALA A 436 37.52 15.90 0.84
N LEU A 437 37.35 15.13 1.94
CA LEU A 437 37.60 15.60 3.29
C LEU A 437 39.06 15.94 3.59
N LYS A 438 40.04 15.31 2.91
CA LYS A 438 41.48 15.65 3.06
C LYS A 438 41.75 17.10 2.65
N ASP A 439 41.01 17.62 1.67
CA ASP A 439 41.22 18.95 1.12
C ASP A 439 40.22 20.00 1.70
N THR A 440 39.23 19.54 2.50
CA THR A 440 38.21 20.39 3.06
C THR A 440 38.64 21.01 4.38
N ARG A 441 38.37 22.31 4.56
CA ARG A 441 38.57 23.02 5.83
C ARG A 441 37.23 23.07 6.58
N PHE A 442 37.24 22.78 7.87
CA PHE A 442 36.08 22.77 8.75
C PHE A 442 36.11 23.97 9.71
N CYS A 443 34.94 24.42 10.12
CA CYS A 443 34.83 25.52 11.08
C CYS A 443 35.55 25.16 12.38
N ARG A 444 36.38 26.05 12.89
CA ARG A 444 37.11 25.89 14.14
C ARG A 444 36.10 25.89 15.28
N ILE A 445 35.83 24.71 15.85
CA ILE A 445 34.89 24.59 16.95
C ILE A 445 35.52 25.27 18.16
N GLN A 446 34.94 26.39 18.58
CA GLN A 446 35.25 26.96 19.89
C GLN A 446 34.71 25.96 20.93
N LYS A 447 35.59 25.57 21.87
CA LYS A 447 35.15 24.86 23.07
C LYS A 447 34.21 25.78 23.86
N THR A 448 32.91 25.70 23.58
CA THR A 448 31.93 26.17 24.55
C THR A 448 31.80 25.01 25.56
N SER A 449 32.35 25.28 26.74
CA SER A 449 32.07 24.50 27.94
C SER A 449 30.56 24.36 28.13
N PHE A 450 30.06 23.13 28.10
CA PHE A 450 28.83 22.73 28.75
C PHE A 450 29.15 22.22 30.13
#